data_5a95852433e36cfe574f1be3cc60a517
#
_entry.id   5a95852433e36cfe574f1be3cc60a517
#
_cell.length_a   1.000
_cell.length_b   1.000
_cell.length_c   1.000
_cell.angle_alpha   90.00
_cell.angle_beta   90.00
_cell.angle_gamma   90.00
#
_symmetry.space_group_name_H-M   'P 1'
#
loop_
_entity.id
_entity.type
_entity.pdbx_description
1 polymer ?
#
loop_
_entity_poly.entity_id
_entity_poly.type
_entity_poly.pdbx_seq_one_letter_code
_entity_poly.pdbx_strand_id
1 'polypeptide(L)'
;MCGILVAKNKGNNEFIKNRGEIVNSVEINGLNFTHTLLPITGELTKQPFIDEDIVCLYNGEIYNQSFKKTDGEVLIPLYKKYGIKFFEQLDGEFSIALYDFKSDLALFITDVFATKPLWRSGIECASYHSGIGGSLIGAGMVEGIRISDEKELFIYKYHKWDWNQFKDNYDDWIKAFENAIKKRATNGCFIGLSSGYDSGAISKELSKQRVKFKAYSILNNENEEIIKKRAKYCYEFEEIKPNKEARQLLKERLEEVPYKFCKEKTVGDDVASLGLADICYKANKEGRKVLLSGQGADEIIGDYKLYPKQSNFRGVFPKELKEWENFSGGLQRDYLNKEEYVGGAFAIETRYPFLDKDLVQEFLWLKPELKNENYKAPIYEYLIKNNVPFDKNVKKGFRPL
;
A
#
# COMPACT_ATOMS: atom_id res chain seq x y z
N MET A 1 7.89 6.68 2.63
CA MET A 1 6.61 6.60 3.35
C MET A 1 6.64 7.60 4.49
N CYS A 2 5.72 8.55 4.47
CA CYS A 2 5.64 9.56 5.52
C CYS A 2 4.95 8.99 6.77
N GLY A 3 5.04 9.73 7.89
CA GLY A 3 4.28 9.44 9.10
C GLY A 3 3.52 10.69 9.54
N ILE A 4 2.28 10.53 9.96
CA ILE A 4 1.43 11.62 10.46
C ILE A 4 0.98 11.34 11.89
N LEU A 5 0.90 12.40 12.67
CA LEU A 5 0.35 12.41 14.04
C LEU A 5 -0.28 13.78 14.30
N VAL A 6 -1.54 13.77 14.68
CA VAL A 6 -2.22 14.96 15.23
C VAL A 6 -2.77 14.59 16.59
N ALA A 7 -2.37 15.34 17.61
CA ALA A 7 -2.78 15.07 18.98
C ALA A 7 -2.96 16.38 19.78
N LYS A 8 -3.88 16.39 20.76
CA LYS A 8 -4.07 17.51 21.71
C LYS A 8 -2.88 17.73 22.63
N ASN A 9 -2.21 16.65 22.96
CA ASN A 9 -0.95 16.64 23.70
C ASN A 9 0.16 16.20 22.76
N LYS A 10 1.43 16.15 23.21
CA LYS A 10 2.57 15.81 22.34
C LYS A 10 2.48 14.42 21.68
N GLY A 11 1.48 13.58 21.99
CA GLY A 11 1.31 12.27 21.41
C GLY A 11 2.57 11.39 21.46
N ASN A 12 2.46 10.10 21.14
CA ASN A 12 3.63 9.23 21.02
C ASN A 12 4.10 9.17 19.56
N ASN A 13 5.30 9.69 19.29
CA ASN A 13 5.91 9.71 17.96
C ASN A 13 7.01 8.64 17.77
N GLU A 14 7.11 7.69 18.69
CA GLU A 14 8.20 6.71 18.73
C GLU A 14 8.39 5.95 17.40
N PHE A 15 7.29 5.46 16.83
CA PHE A 15 7.36 4.68 15.60
C PHE A 15 7.35 5.55 14.35
N ILE A 16 6.58 6.64 14.31
CA ILE A 16 6.51 7.49 13.11
C ILE A 16 7.84 8.13 12.74
N LYS A 17 8.73 8.39 13.70
CA LYS A 17 10.07 8.96 13.45
C LYS A 17 10.92 8.09 12.53
N ASN A 18 10.67 6.77 12.48
CA ASN A 18 11.41 5.83 11.63
C ASN A 18 10.91 5.83 10.18
N ARG A 19 9.74 6.44 9.90
CA ARG A 19 9.12 6.42 8.57
C ARG A 19 9.77 7.38 7.57
N GLY A 20 10.63 8.27 8.01
CA GLY A 20 11.27 9.26 7.14
C GLY A 20 12.53 9.86 7.73
N GLU A 21 13.02 10.90 7.07
CA GLU A 21 14.32 11.53 7.37
C GLU A 21 14.17 12.84 8.13
N ILE A 22 13.02 13.52 8.00
CA ILE A 22 12.81 14.87 8.53
C ILE A 22 11.50 14.89 9.32
N VAL A 23 11.63 15.23 10.62
CA VAL A 23 10.46 15.42 11.48
C VAL A 23 10.16 16.92 11.57
N ASN A 24 8.91 17.29 11.38
CA ASN A 24 8.39 18.64 11.56
C ASN A 24 7.17 18.60 12.49
N SER A 25 7.09 19.52 13.44
CA SER A 25 5.95 19.63 14.34
C SER A 25 5.57 21.11 14.49
N VAL A 26 4.26 21.37 14.52
CA VAL A 26 3.70 22.71 14.73
C VAL A 26 2.44 22.60 15.57
N GLU A 27 2.23 23.53 16.50
CA GLU A 27 1.00 23.64 17.27
C GLU A 27 0.08 24.68 16.64
N ILE A 28 -1.16 24.29 16.35
CA ILE A 28 -2.21 25.15 15.77
C ILE A 28 -3.52 24.85 16.48
N ASN A 29 -4.16 25.87 17.04
CA ASN A 29 -5.46 25.78 17.71
C ASN A 29 -5.54 24.67 18.78
N GLY A 30 -4.45 24.48 19.56
CA GLY A 30 -4.39 23.48 20.62
C GLY A 30 -4.15 22.04 20.14
N LEU A 31 -3.88 21.84 18.84
CA LEU A 31 -3.48 20.55 18.27
C LEU A 31 -2.03 20.58 17.82
N ASN A 32 -1.29 19.54 18.15
CA ASN A 32 0.08 19.32 17.67
C ASN A 32 0.05 18.49 16.38
N PHE A 33 0.46 19.10 15.27
CA PHE A 33 0.60 18.48 13.96
C PHE A 33 2.05 18.05 13.76
N THR A 34 2.29 16.74 13.75
CA THR A 34 3.64 16.17 13.52
C THR A 34 3.65 15.37 12.23
N HIS A 35 4.65 15.64 11.39
CA HIS A 35 4.89 14.95 10.15
C HIS A 35 6.32 14.45 10.07
N THR A 36 6.50 13.19 9.68
CA THR A 36 7.81 12.64 9.34
C THR A 36 7.87 12.47 7.83
N LEU A 37 8.75 13.23 7.17
CA LEU A 37 8.87 13.27 5.72
C LEU A 37 9.89 12.26 5.21
N LEU A 38 9.50 11.40 4.29
CA LEU A 38 10.39 10.66 3.40
C LEU A 38 10.32 11.32 2.01
N PRO A 39 11.31 12.11 1.59
CA PRO A 39 11.26 12.79 0.31
C PRO A 39 11.50 11.80 -0.83
N ILE A 40 10.50 11.63 -1.71
CA ILE A 40 10.55 10.73 -2.88
C ILE A 40 10.16 11.51 -4.14
N THR A 41 8.97 12.11 -4.13
CA THR A 41 8.38 12.76 -5.29
C THR A 41 8.45 14.29 -5.18
N GLY A 42 9.06 14.93 -6.18
CA GLY A 42 9.18 16.39 -6.23
C GLY A 42 10.27 16.99 -5.34
N GLU A 43 10.07 18.22 -4.90
CA GLU A 43 10.97 18.95 -4.03
C GLU A 43 10.72 18.61 -2.55
N LEU A 44 11.76 18.74 -1.73
CA LEU A 44 11.64 18.59 -0.28
C LEU A 44 10.68 19.64 0.28
N THR A 45 9.47 19.24 0.62
CA THR A 45 8.42 20.12 1.14
C THR A 45 7.94 19.61 2.49
N LYS A 46 8.13 20.42 3.53
CA LYS A 46 7.69 20.08 4.89
C LYS A 46 6.17 20.20 5.00
N GLN A 47 5.57 19.30 5.78
CA GLN A 47 4.16 19.35 6.17
C GLN A 47 4.08 19.70 7.68
N PRO A 48 2.89 20.16 8.19
CA PRO A 48 1.61 20.25 7.47
C PRO A 48 1.61 21.30 6.35
N PHE A 49 0.76 21.11 5.34
CA PHE A 49 0.38 22.17 4.42
C PHE A 49 -0.60 23.09 5.14
N ILE A 50 -0.40 24.41 5.04
CA ILE A 50 -1.22 25.40 5.74
C ILE A 50 -1.61 26.48 4.74
N ASP A 51 -2.91 26.81 4.70
CA ASP A 51 -3.45 27.91 3.92
C ASP A 51 -4.65 28.53 4.67
N GLU A 52 -4.43 29.73 5.26
CA GLU A 52 -5.36 30.40 6.17
C GLU A 52 -5.73 29.51 7.37
N ASP A 53 -7.03 29.19 7.53
CA ASP A 53 -7.58 28.34 8.58
C ASP A 53 -7.56 26.83 8.26
N ILE A 54 -6.96 26.44 7.13
CA ILE A 54 -6.91 25.04 6.69
C ILE A 54 -5.52 24.46 6.92
N VAL A 55 -5.49 23.31 7.59
CA VAL A 55 -4.26 22.53 7.85
C VAL A 55 -4.43 21.13 7.31
N CYS A 56 -3.46 20.63 6.54
CA CYS A 56 -3.52 19.31 5.94
C CYS A 56 -2.22 18.52 6.16
N LEU A 57 -2.36 17.31 6.69
CA LEU A 57 -1.32 16.28 6.73
C LEU A 57 -1.67 15.17 5.75
N TYR A 58 -0.64 14.66 5.08
CA TYR A 58 -0.76 13.67 4.02
C TYR A 58 0.39 12.67 4.07
N ASN A 59 0.05 11.39 3.94
CA ASN A 59 1.00 10.29 3.76
C ASN A 59 0.60 9.50 2.54
N GLY A 60 1.46 9.41 1.53
CA GLY A 60 1.21 8.64 0.31
C GLY A 60 1.74 9.25 -0.97
N GLU A 61 1.13 8.88 -2.09
CA GLU A 61 1.42 9.38 -3.45
C GLU A 61 0.12 9.62 -4.23
N ILE A 62 0.02 10.76 -4.91
CA ILE A 62 -1.07 11.12 -5.81
C ILE A 62 -0.56 11.05 -7.25
N TYR A 63 -1.16 10.18 -8.06
CA TYR A 63 -0.65 9.83 -9.39
C TYR A 63 -1.23 10.65 -10.54
N ASN A 64 -2.40 11.28 -10.34
CA ASN A 64 -3.18 11.89 -11.42
C ASN A 64 -3.26 13.42 -11.39
N GLN A 65 -2.52 14.08 -10.50
CA GLN A 65 -2.51 15.52 -10.39
C GLN A 65 -1.16 16.11 -10.83
N SER A 66 -1.20 17.27 -11.50
CA SER A 66 0.00 18.05 -11.78
C SER A 66 0.34 18.92 -10.57
N PHE A 67 1.60 19.00 -10.22
CA PHE A 67 2.09 19.78 -9.10
C PHE A 67 3.36 20.56 -9.49
N LYS A 68 3.73 21.58 -8.69
CA LYS A 68 4.94 22.38 -8.90
C LYS A 68 6.11 21.89 -8.03
N LYS A 69 5.85 21.60 -6.76
CA LYS A 69 6.88 21.19 -5.79
C LYS A 69 6.69 19.74 -5.32
N THR A 70 5.50 19.39 -4.87
CA THR A 70 5.17 18.05 -4.38
C THR A 70 3.72 17.73 -4.66
N ASP A 71 3.40 16.46 -4.80
CA ASP A 71 2.05 15.98 -5.12
C ASP A 71 1.01 16.38 -4.06
N GLY A 72 1.37 16.40 -2.78
CA GLY A 72 0.46 16.78 -1.70
C GLY A 72 0.04 18.27 -1.71
N GLU A 73 0.77 19.16 -2.42
CA GLU A 73 0.41 20.59 -2.46
C GLU A 73 -0.95 20.85 -3.10
N VAL A 74 -1.47 19.89 -3.87
CA VAL A 74 -2.76 20.03 -4.57
C VAL A 74 -3.98 19.87 -3.63
N LEU A 75 -3.78 19.32 -2.44
CA LEU A 75 -4.89 18.92 -1.56
C LEU A 75 -5.73 20.10 -1.08
N ILE A 76 -5.12 21.15 -0.53
CA ILE A 76 -5.86 22.34 -0.08
C ILE A 76 -6.54 23.07 -1.22
N PRO A 77 -5.87 23.36 -2.38
CA PRO A 77 -6.53 23.90 -3.54
C PRO A 77 -7.73 23.08 -4.05
N LEU A 78 -7.62 21.76 -4.07
CA LEU A 78 -8.73 20.89 -4.46
C LEU A 78 -9.87 20.95 -3.43
N TYR A 79 -9.57 20.97 -2.13
CA TYR A 79 -10.57 21.14 -1.09
C TYR A 79 -11.28 22.50 -1.21
N LYS A 80 -10.56 23.60 -1.40
CA LYS A 80 -11.16 24.94 -1.64
C LYS A 80 -12.07 24.94 -2.87
N LYS A 81 -11.74 24.18 -3.91
CA LYS A 81 -12.51 24.14 -5.17
C LYS A 81 -13.72 23.22 -5.12
N TYR A 82 -13.57 22.02 -4.55
CA TYR A 82 -14.59 20.96 -4.60
C TYR A 82 -15.26 20.66 -3.25
N GLY A 83 -14.87 21.37 -2.17
CA GLY A 83 -15.33 21.13 -0.81
C GLY A 83 -14.99 19.74 -0.31
N ILE A 84 -15.89 19.18 0.51
CA ILE A 84 -15.69 17.88 1.17
C ILE A 84 -15.52 16.69 0.19
N LYS A 85 -15.81 16.86 -1.10
CA LYS A 85 -15.69 15.82 -2.12
C LYS A 85 -14.40 15.90 -2.95
N PHE A 86 -13.44 16.71 -2.55
CA PHE A 86 -12.19 16.91 -3.28
C PHE A 86 -11.42 15.61 -3.54
N PHE A 87 -11.52 14.63 -2.65
CA PHE A 87 -10.88 13.32 -2.76
C PHE A 87 -11.37 12.49 -3.95
N GLU A 88 -12.58 12.76 -4.48
CA GLU A 88 -13.09 12.11 -5.71
C GLU A 88 -12.24 12.47 -6.95
N GLN A 89 -11.43 13.53 -6.86
CA GLN A 89 -10.51 13.96 -7.91
C GLN A 89 -9.15 13.26 -7.82
N LEU A 90 -8.91 12.43 -6.79
CA LEU A 90 -7.62 11.82 -6.54
C LEU A 90 -7.55 10.38 -7.07
N ASP A 91 -6.39 10.05 -7.63
CA ASP A 91 -5.97 8.68 -7.89
C ASP A 91 -4.60 8.49 -7.24
N GLY A 92 -4.51 7.57 -6.27
CA GLY A 92 -3.28 7.44 -5.50
C GLY A 92 -3.39 6.40 -4.39
N GLU A 93 -2.33 6.34 -3.61
CA GLU A 93 -2.20 5.54 -2.39
C GLU A 93 -1.97 6.49 -1.24
N PHE A 94 -2.98 6.71 -0.38
CA PHE A 94 -2.89 7.79 0.60
C PHE A 94 -3.72 7.62 1.87
N SER A 95 -3.28 8.35 2.90
CA SER A 95 -4.12 8.79 4.00
C SER A 95 -4.00 10.30 4.17
N ILE A 96 -5.13 10.98 4.39
CA ILE A 96 -5.23 12.44 4.50
C ILE A 96 -5.94 12.79 5.81
N ALA A 97 -5.40 13.77 6.54
CA ALA A 97 -6.04 14.43 7.65
C ALA A 97 -6.09 15.94 7.37
N LEU A 98 -7.29 16.48 7.13
CA LEU A 98 -7.51 17.89 6.81
C LEU A 98 -8.40 18.53 7.86
N TYR A 99 -7.96 19.67 8.38
CA TYR A 99 -8.68 20.47 9.38
C TYR A 99 -9.00 21.83 8.79
N ASP A 100 -10.28 22.16 8.71
CA ASP A 100 -10.78 23.49 8.38
C ASP A 100 -11.37 24.11 9.65
N PHE A 101 -10.58 24.93 10.33
CA PHE A 101 -10.95 25.54 11.59
C PHE A 101 -12.07 26.58 11.45
N LYS A 102 -12.16 27.23 10.27
CA LYS A 102 -13.24 28.18 9.98
C LYS A 102 -14.58 27.48 9.80
N SER A 103 -14.58 26.31 9.16
CA SER A 103 -15.79 25.49 8.96
C SER A 103 -16.06 24.54 10.12
N ASP A 104 -15.23 24.54 11.16
CA ASP A 104 -15.33 23.65 12.33
C ASP A 104 -15.35 22.16 11.93
N LEU A 105 -14.50 21.76 10.96
CA LEU A 105 -14.52 20.43 10.32
C LEU A 105 -13.13 19.81 10.26
N ALA A 106 -13.01 18.57 10.75
CA ALA A 106 -11.89 17.69 10.47
C ALA A 106 -12.33 16.57 9.52
N LEU A 107 -11.52 16.29 8.50
CA LEU A 107 -11.74 15.23 7.51
C LEU A 107 -10.62 14.22 7.59
N PHE A 108 -10.96 12.93 7.66
CA PHE A 108 -10.04 11.80 7.62
C PHE A 108 -10.40 10.92 6.43
N ILE A 109 -9.44 10.73 5.53
CA ILE A 109 -9.70 10.09 4.23
C ILE A 109 -8.61 9.05 3.96
N THR A 110 -9.03 7.87 3.52
CA THR A 110 -8.13 6.80 3.06
C THR A 110 -8.38 6.51 1.59
N ASP A 111 -7.35 6.06 0.87
CA ASP A 111 -7.52 5.57 -0.49
C ASP A 111 -8.42 4.33 -0.54
N VAL A 112 -8.76 3.88 -1.76
CA VAL A 112 -9.76 2.83 -2.03
C VAL A 112 -9.50 1.52 -1.27
N PHE A 113 -8.24 1.22 -0.95
CA PHE A 113 -7.83 0.04 -0.18
C PHE A 113 -7.24 0.39 1.18
N ALA A 114 -7.18 1.68 1.55
CA ALA A 114 -6.51 2.19 2.74
C ALA A 114 -5.07 1.66 2.83
N THR A 115 -4.32 1.79 1.74
CA THR A 115 -2.96 1.29 1.65
C THR A 115 -2.03 1.94 2.68
N LYS A 116 -2.34 3.17 3.09
CA LYS A 116 -1.62 3.90 4.15
C LYS A 116 -2.46 3.90 5.43
N PRO A 117 -2.01 3.23 6.53
CA PRO A 117 -2.75 3.17 7.77
C PRO A 117 -3.04 4.55 8.37
N LEU A 118 -4.28 4.74 8.83
CA LEU A 118 -4.70 5.93 9.56
C LEU A 118 -5.59 5.52 10.74
N TRP A 119 -5.10 5.76 11.95
CA TRP A 119 -5.84 5.58 13.19
C TRP A 119 -6.48 6.89 13.61
N ARG A 120 -7.66 6.85 14.23
CA ARG A 120 -8.42 8.03 14.66
C ARG A 120 -9.05 7.82 16.03
N SER A 121 -9.01 8.89 16.84
CA SER A 121 -9.74 9.01 18.11
C SER A 121 -10.26 10.45 18.24
N GLY A 122 -11.59 10.67 18.13
CA GLY A 122 -12.13 12.02 18.02
C GLY A 122 -11.54 12.78 16.84
N ILE A 123 -10.92 13.93 17.11
CA ILE A 123 -10.21 14.74 16.10
C ILE A 123 -8.71 14.44 16.03
N GLU A 124 -8.22 13.51 16.83
CA GLU A 124 -6.82 13.08 16.79
C GLU A 124 -6.61 11.96 15.78
N CYS A 125 -5.46 11.91 15.11
CA CYS A 125 -5.14 10.83 14.19
C CYS A 125 -3.64 10.53 14.15
N ALA A 126 -3.30 9.29 13.76
CA ALA A 126 -1.91 8.86 13.60
C ALA A 126 -1.75 7.73 12.61
N SER A 127 -0.56 7.60 12.03
CA SER A 127 -0.15 6.44 11.21
C SER A 127 -0.01 5.16 12.04
N TYR A 128 0.16 5.27 13.36
CA TYR A 128 0.32 4.16 14.30
C TYR A 128 -0.69 4.26 15.44
N HIS A 129 -1.18 3.11 15.93
CA HIS A 129 -2.15 3.04 17.02
C HIS A 129 -1.60 3.68 18.31
N SER A 130 -0.34 3.40 18.65
CA SER A 130 0.32 3.93 19.84
C SER A 130 0.42 5.47 19.88
N GLY A 131 0.22 6.13 18.73
CA GLY A 131 0.24 7.59 18.64
C GLY A 131 -0.90 8.25 19.43
N ILE A 132 -2.10 7.71 19.31
CA ILE A 132 -3.34 8.30 19.86
C ILE A 132 -4.35 7.24 20.37
N GLY A 133 -4.11 5.96 20.13
CA GLY A 133 -5.13 4.92 20.32
C GLY A 133 -6.21 4.96 19.22
N GLY A 134 -7.44 4.58 19.57
CA GLY A 134 -8.59 4.71 18.69
C GLY A 134 -8.78 3.57 17.70
N SER A 135 -9.45 3.85 16.59
CA SER A 135 -9.85 2.88 15.58
C SER A 135 -9.13 3.11 14.26
N LEU A 136 -8.76 2.01 13.60
CA LEU A 136 -8.17 2.03 12.25
C LEU A 136 -9.26 2.33 11.21
N ILE A 137 -9.10 3.39 10.42
CA ILE A 137 -10.02 3.78 9.37
C ILE A 137 -10.00 2.72 8.25
N GLY A 138 -11.19 2.36 7.76
CA GLY A 138 -11.38 1.35 6.72
C GLY A 138 -10.96 1.81 5.33
N ALA A 139 -11.06 0.89 4.36
CA ALA A 139 -10.73 1.12 2.96
C ALA A 139 -11.78 2.03 2.27
N GLY A 140 -11.31 3.06 1.55
CA GLY A 140 -12.17 3.98 0.81
C GLY A 140 -13.11 4.80 1.68
N MET A 141 -12.71 5.11 2.92
CA MET A 141 -13.54 5.82 3.89
C MET A 141 -13.26 7.32 3.89
N VAL A 142 -14.34 8.06 4.13
CA VAL A 142 -14.32 9.48 4.47
C VAL A 142 -15.08 9.66 5.78
N GLU A 143 -14.41 10.25 6.77
CA GLU A 143 -14.98 10.54 8.07
C GLU A 143 -14.89 12.05 8.33
N GLY A 144 -16.02 12.68 8.63
CA GLY A 144 -16.13 14.09 8.98
C GLY A 144 -16.50 14.27 10.45
N ILE A 145 -15.69 15.03 11.18
CA ILE A 145 -15.81 15.24 12.62
C ILE A 145 -15.87 16.74 12.88
N ARG A 146 -16.79 17.21 13.73
CA ARG A 146 -16.81 18.59 14.19
C ARG A 146 -15.65 18.80 15.18
N ILE A 147 -14.85 19.84 14.95
CA ILE A 147 -13.66 20.08 15.77
C ILE A 147 -14.03 20.52 17.19
N SER A 148 -15.03 21.40 17.33
CA SER A 148 -15.37 22.05 18.60
C SER A 148 -15.90 21.10 19.68
N ASP A 149 -16.65 20.06 19.32
CA ASP A 149 -17.28 19.10 20.24
C ASP A 149 -16.97 17.63 19.91
N GLU A 150 -16.13 17.39 18.93
CA GLU A 150 -15.72 16.06 18.42
C GLU A 150 -16.88 15.18 17.97
N LYS A 151 -18.00 15.79 17.63
CA LYS A 151 -19.16 15.06 17.13
C LYS A 151 -18.94 14.55 15.71
N GLU A 152 -19.19 13.27 15.50
CA GLU A 152 -19.23 12.67 14.19
C GLU A 152 -20.36 13.27 13.36
N LEU A 153 -20.03 13.82 12.19
CA LEU A 153 -20.96 14.43 11.26
C LEU A 153 -21.40 13.43 10.18
N PHE A 154 -20.45 12.69 9.63
CA PHE A 154 -20.69 11.65 8.65
C PHE A 154 -19.52 10.68 8.56
N ILE A 155 -19.85 9.42 8.20
CA ILE A 155 -18.92 8.38 7.80
C ILE A 155 -19.51 7.65 6.60
N TYR A 156 -18.75 7.53 5.52
CA TYR A 156 -19.20 6.76 4.36
C TYR A 156 -18.03 6.24 3.51
N LYS A 157 -18.30 5.12 2.80
CA LYS A 157 -17.40 4.57 1.78
C LYS A 157 -17.69 5.28 0.46
N TYR A 158 -16.68 5.97 -0.12
CA TYR A 158 -16.92 6.82 -1.28
C TYR A 158 -16.78 6.10 -2.61
N HIS A 159 -15.96 5.06 -2.69
CA HIS A 159 -15.76 4.32 -3.94
C HIS A 159 -16.74 3.17 -4.06
N LYS A 160 -17.36 3.04 -5.23
CA LYS A 160 -18.31 1.97 -5.56
C LYS A 160 -17.76 1.16 -6.72
N TRP A 161 -17.62 -0.15 -6.51
CA TRP A 161 -17.22 -1.10 -7.54
C TRP A 161 -18.41 -1.52 -8.40
N ASP A 162 -18.16 -1.68 -9.71
CA ASP A 162 -19.11 -2.35 -10.60
C ASP A 162 -18.80 -3.87 -10.61
N TRP A 163 -19.75 -4.66 -10.12
CA TRP A 163 -19.63 -6.11 -9.95
C TRP A 163 -20.12 -6.91 -11.17
N ASN A 164 -20.51 -6.26 -12.27
CA ASN A 164 -20.93 -6.93 -13.49
C ASN A 164 -19.75 -7.68 -14.14
N GLN A 165 -20.02 -8.87 -14.69
CA GLN A 165 -18.99 -9.73 -15.26
C GLN A 165 -19.30 -9.97 -16.75
N PHE A 166 -18.69 -9.22 -17.65
CA PHE A 166 -19.04 -9.23 -19.08
C PHE A 166 -17.86 -9.34 -20.04
N LYS A 167 -16.61 -9.06 -19.58
CA LYS A 167 -15.42 -9.11 -20.44
C LYS A 167 -14.97 -10.53 -20.70
N ASP A 168 -14.62 -10.84 -21.96
CA ASP A 168 -14.32 -12.17 -22.47
C ASP A 168 -12.85 -12.36 -22.91
N ASN A 169 -11.98 -11.40 -22.58
CA ASN A 169 -10.53 -11.49 -22.77
C ASN A 169 -9.79 -10.68 -21.69
N TYR A 170 -8.45 -10.82 -21.63
CA TYR A 170 -7.62 -10.18 -20.63
C TYR A 170 -6.93 -8.89 -21.10
N ASP A 171 -7.19 -8.41 -22.31
CA ASP A 171 -6.38 -7.34 -22.93
C ASP A 171 -6.48 -6.02 -22.17
N ASP A 172 -7.69 -5.63 -21.76
CA ASP A 172 -7.88 -4.41 -20.96
C ASP A 172 -7.26 -4.55 -19.57
N TRP A 173 -7.36 -5.72 -18.95
CA TRP A 173 -6.71 -6.00 -17.67
C TRP A 173 -5.18 -5.88 -17.78
N ILE A 174 -4.59 -6.46 -18.84
CA ILE A 174 -3.14 -6.36 -19.10
C ILE A 174 -2.72 -4.90 -19.26
N LYS A 175 -3.47 -4.12 -20.03
CA LYS A 175 -3.21 -2.68 -20.22
C LYS A 175 -3.34 -1.90 -18.91
N ALA A 176 -4.33 -2.22 -18.09
CA ALA A 176 -4.49 -1.61 -16.76
C ALA A 176 -3.32 -1.97 -15.84
N PHE A 177 -2.82 -3.22 -15.88
CA PHE A 177 -1.64 -3.64 -15.14
C PHE A 177 -0.37 -2.88 -15.58
N GLU A 178 -0.13 -2.74 -16.88
CA GLU A 178 0.97 -1.94 -17.42
C GLU A 178 0.90 -0.47 -16.93
N ASN A 179 -0.30 0.12 -16.92
CA ASN A 179 -0.52 1.46 -16.40
C ASN A 179 -0.33 1.54 -14.87
N ALA A 180 -0.78 0.53 -14.12
CA ALA A 180 -0.61 0.47 -12.68
C ALA A 180 0.88 0.45 -12.26
N ILE A 181 1.71 -0.30 -12.99
CA ILE A 181 3.17 -0.26 -12.82
C ILE A 181 3.72 1.11 -13.19
N LYS A 182 3.31 1.68 -14.34
CA LYS A 182 3.77 3.00 -14.79
C LYS A 182 3.49 4.13 -13.79
N LYS A 183 2.33 4.12 -13.14
CA LYS A 183 1.97 5.11 -12.11
C LYS A 183 2.92 5.04 -10.91
N ARG A 184 3.38 3.86 -10.52
CA ARG A 184 4.09 3.57 -9.26
C ARG A 184 5.58 3.46 -9.38
N ALA A 185 6.07 3.15 -10.57
CA ALA A 185 7.48 2.92 -10.82
C ALA A 185 8.30 4.21 -10.79
N THR A 186 9.45 4.16 -10.15
CA THR A 186 10.47 5.21 -10.16
C THR A 186 11.84 4.61 -10.43
N ASN A 187 12.74 5.35 -11.08
CA ASN A 187 14.12 4.92 -11.16
C ASN A 187 14.73 4.81 -9.76
N GLY A 188 15.39 3.69 -9.47
CA GLY A 188 15.92 3.39 -8.15
C GLY A 188 14.96 2.65 -7.23
N CYS A 189 13.71 2.37 -7.67
CA CYS A 189 12.81 1.48 -6.93
C CYS A 189 13.39 0.06 -6.85
N PHE A 190 12.82 -0.75 -5.97
CA PHE A 190 13.21 -2.15 -5.82
C PHE A 190 12.00 -3.07 -5.65
N ILE A 191 12.24 -4.37 -5.77
CA ILE A 191 11.26 -5.42 -5.56
C ILE A 191 11.87 -6.57 -4.76
N GLY A 192 11.03 -7.31 -4.02
CA GLY A 192 11.35 -8.67 -3.57
C GLY A 192 11.06 -9.64 -4.72
N LEU A 193 12.09 -10.25 -5.31
CA LEU A 193 11.94 -11.18 -6.42
C LEU A 193 11.81 -12.61 -5.92
N SER A 194 10.73 -13.28 -6.28
CA SER A 194 10.45 -14.69 -6.02
C SER A 194 10.24 -15.46 -7.32
N SER A 195 10.11 -16.78 -7.25
CA SER A 195 9.65 -17.61 -8.38
C SER A 195 8.12 -17.58 -8.57
N GLY A 196 7.38 -16.81 -7.73
CA GLY A 196 5.93 -16.64 -7.81
C GLY A 196 5.46 -15.78 -8.98
N TYR A 197 4.16 -15.73 -9.18
CA TYR A 197 3.51 -15.01 -10.29
C TYR A 197 3.71 -13.50 -10.19
N ASP A 198 3.42 -12.91 -9.04
CA ASP A 198 3.26 -11.48 -8.81
C ASP A 198 4.56 -10.72 -9.05
N SER A 199 5.63 -11.12 -8.37
CA SER A 199 6.96 -10.51 -8.55
C SER A 199 7.53 -10.75 -9.94
N GLY A 200 7.18 -11.89 -10.56
CA GLY A 200 7.53 -12.19 -11.96
C GLY A 200 6.88 -11.21 -12.94
N ALA A 201 5.59 -10.92 -12.76
CA ALA A 201 4.87 -9.96 -13.59
C ALA A 201 5.42 -8.53 -13.39
N ILE A 202 5.60 -8.10 -12.12
CA ILE A 202 6.15 -6.78 -11.81
C ILE A 202 7.56 -6.61 -12.41
N SER A 203 8.47 -7.58 -12.22
CA SER A 203 9.83 -7.49 -12.74
C SER A 203 9.89 -7.38 -14.25
N LYS A 204 9.05 -8.15 -14.94
CA LYS A 204 8.97 -8.12 -16.40
C LYS A 204 8.43 -6.79 -16.90
N GLU A 205 7.38 -6.26 -16.27
CA GLU A 205 6.79 -4.99 -16.72
C GLU A 205 7.71 -3.80 -16.45
N LEU A 206 8.38 -3.75 -15.31
CA LEU A 206 9.42 -2.74 -15.04
C LEU A 206 10.52 -2.77 -16.11
N SER A 207 10.95 -3.96 -16.51
CA SER A 207 11.94 -4.14 -17.58
C SER A 207 11.42 -3.65 -18.94
N LYS A 208 10.17 -3.97 -19.33
CA LYS A 208 9.53 -3.48 -20.55
C LYS A 208 9.46 -1.95 -20.59
N GLN A 209 9.14 -1.34 -19.46
CA GLN A 209 9.07 0.12 -19.30
C GLN A 209 10.45 0.77 -19.14
N ARG A 210 11.54 0.01 -19.19
CA ARG A 210 12.93 0.46 -19.06
C ARG A 210 13.21 1.20 -17.74
N VAL A 211 12.51 0.83 -16.68
CA VAL A 211 12.76 1.36 -15.33
C VAL A 211 14.05 0.75 -14.78
N LYS A 212 14.92 1.59 -14.23
CA LYS A 212 16.13 1.12 -13.52
C LYS A 212 15.76 0.72 -12.11
N PHE A 213 15.54 -0.57 -11.88
CA PHE A 213 15.18 -1.14 -10.58
C PHE A 213 16.16 -2.20 -10.12
N LYS A 214 16.21 -2.42 -8.80
CA LYS A 214 16.96 -3.53 -8.21
C LYS A 214 16.00 -4.59 -7.68
N ALA A 215 16.36 -5.85 -7.83
CA ALA A 215 15.65 -6.96 -7.24
C ALA A 215 16.51 -7.63 -6.16
N TYR A 216 15.86 -7.89 -5.01
CA TYR A 216 16.46 -8.68 -3.94
C TYR A 216 15.71 -10.02 -3.84
N SER A 217 16.46 -11.11 -3.64
CA SER A 217 15.86 -12.43 -3.45
C SER A 217 16.45 -13.13 -2.24
N ILE A 218 15.60 -13.84 -1.51
CA ILE A 218 16.00 -14.79 -0.47
C ILE A 218 15.67 -16.16 -1.03
N LEU A 219 16.68 -16.96 -1.38
CA LEU A 219 16.51 -18.18 -2.19
C LEU A 219 15.88 -19.36 -1.45
N ASN A 220 15.62 -19.24 -0.15
CA ASN A 220 15.01 -20.33 0.61
C ASN A 220 13.66 -20.74 -0.01
N ASN A 221 13.51 -22.01 -0.39
CA ASN A 221 12.33 -22.58 -1.05
C ASN A 221 11.95 -21.97 -2.43
N GLU A 222 12.80 -21.15 -3.02
CA GLU A 222 12.58 -20.62 -4.36
C GLU A 222 13.07 -21.60 -5.45
N ASN A 223 12.53 -21.45 -6.66
CA ASN A 223 13.06 -22.11 -7.85
C ASN A 223 14.22 -21.26 -8.40
N GLU A 224 15.45 -21.65 -8.06
CA GLU A 224 16.66 -20.90 -8.42
C GLU A 224 16.81 -20.68 -9.93
N GLU A 225 16.41 -21.65 -10.78
CA GLU A 225 16.49 -21.48 -12.23
C GLU A 225 15.55 -20.37 -12.73
N ILE A 226 14.34 -20.29 -12.16
CA ILE A 226 13.42 -19.23 -12.45
C ILE A 226 14.00 -17.89 -12.00
N ILE A 227 14.53 -17.81 -10.78
CA ILE A 227 15.16 -16.58 -10.26
C ILE A 227 16.30 -16.14 -11.15
N LYS A 228 17.24 -17.04 -11.52
CA LYS A 228 18.37 -16.74 -12.43
C LYS A 228 17.91 -16.20 -13.80
N LYS A 229 16.82 -16.74 -14.34
CA LYS A 229 16.24 -16.25 -15.60
C LYS A 229 15.61 -14.87 -15.44
N ARG A 230 14.86 -14.63 -14.33
CA ARG A 230 14.21 -13.35 -14.04
C ARG A 230 15.19 -12.25 -13.64
N ALA A 231 16.30 -12.58 -13.01
CA ALA A 231 17.37 -11.64 -12.68
C ALA A 231 17.87 -10.88 -13.92
N LYS A 232 17.77 -11.48 -15.10
CA LYS A 232 18.12 -10.84 -16.39
C LYS A 232 17.18 -9.68 -16.78
N TYR A 233 16.01 -9.57 -16.17
CA TYR A 233 15.09 -8.43 -16.38
C TYR A 233 15.47 -7.21 -15.54
N CYS A 234 16.21 -7.44 -14.44
CA CYS A 234 16.54 -6.43 -13.47
C CYS A 234 17.75 -5.61 -13.91
N TYR A 235 17.77 -4.33 -13.56
CA TYR A 235 18.98 -3.50 -13.74
C TYR A 235 20.09 -3.94 -12.78
N GLU A 236 19.70 -4.28 -11.55
CA GLU A 236 20.55 -4.87 -10.54
C GLU A 236 19.81 -6.04 -9.87
N PHE A 237 20.55 -7.10 -9.52
CA PHE A 237 20.01 -8.23 -8.77
C PHE A 237 20.98 -8.61 -7.64
N GLU A 238 20.45 -8.90 -6.48
CA GLU A 238 21.22 -9.38 -5.34
C GLU A 238 20.47 -10.46 -4.58
N GLU A 239 21.14 -11.55 -4.32
CA GLU A 239 20.73 -12.56 -3.37
C GLU A 239 21.14 -12.11 -1.97
N ILE A 240 20.16 -12.05 -1.05
CA ILE A 240 20.42 -11.67 0.34
C ILE A 240 20.19 -12.84 1.28
N LYS A 241 20.92 -12.80 2.40
CA LYS A 241 20.79 -13.76 3.49
C LYS A 241 20.13 -13.10 4.69
N PRO A 242 19.48 -13.90 5.57
CA PRO A 242 18.94 -13.41 6.83
C PRO A 242 19.95 -12.57 7.60
N ASN A 243 19.52 -11.40 8.09
CA ASN A 243 20.36 -10.41 8.75
C ASN A 243 19.92 -10.17 10.19
N LYS A 244 20.79 -10.48 11.16
CA LYS A 244 20.49 -10.33 12.59
C LYS A 244 20.25 -8.87 12.99
N GLU A 245 21.00 -7.93 12.43
CA GLU A 245 20.86 -6.50 12.72
C GLU A 245 19.52 -5.97 12.20
N ALA A 246 19.11 -6.35 10.97
CA ALA A 246 17.81 -5.99 10.42
C ALA A 246 16.65 -6.44 11.32
N ARG A 247 16.73 -7.66 11.83
CA ARG A 247 15.70 -8.23 12.71
C ARG A 247 15.70 -7.62 14.09
N GLN A 248 16.86 -7.26 14.63
CA GLN A 248 16.96 -6.52 15.87
C GLN A 248 16.34 -5.12 15.73
N LEU A 249 16.70 -4.39 14.67
CA LEU A 249 16.11 -3.08 14.38
C LEU A 249 14.60 -3.15 14.14
N LEU A 250 14.11 -4.21 13.48
CA LEU A 250 12.67 -4.40 13.33
C LEU A 250 11.97 -4.48 14.67
N LYS A 251 12.48 -5.29 15.62
CA LYS A 251 11.91 -5.41 16.97
C LYS A 251 11.88 -4.09 17.74
N GLU A 252 12.89 -3.25 17.53
CA GLU A 252 12.99 -1.94 18.20
C GLU A 252 12.07 -0.87 17.58
N ARG A 253 11.72 -1.01 16.30
CA ARG A 253 11.06 0.03 15.51
C ARG A 253 9.65 -0.35 15.06
N LEU A 254 9.26 -1.60 15.26
CA LEU A 254 7.95 -2.11 14.88
C LEU A 254 6.95 -1.90 16.01
N GLU A 255 5.84 -1.23 15.73
CA GLU A 255 4.67 -1.33 16.59
C GLU A 255 4.08 -2.73 16.45
N GLU A 256 4.06 -3.49 17.54
CA GLU A 256 3.45 -4.81 17.54
C GLU A 256 1.93 -4.71 17.41
N VAL A 257 1.42 -5.17 16.28
CA VAL A 257 -0.01 -5.19 15.99
C VAL A 257 -0.43 -6.63 15.73
N PRO A 258 -1.46 -7.13 16.45
CA PRO A 258 -2.00 -8.45 16.17
C PRO A 258 -2.69 -8.46 14.81
N TYR A 259 -2.56 -9.56 14.07
CA TYR A 259 -3.40 -9.78 12.91
C TYR A 259 -4.86 -9.93 13.35
N LYS A 260 -5.75 -9.20 12.70
CA LYS A 260 -7.18 -9.24 13.02
C LYS A 260 -7.79 -10.59 12.68
N PHE A 261 -7.35 -11.20 11.58
CA PHE A 261 -7.84 -12.48 11.07
C PHE A 261 -6.96 -13.67 11.51
N CYS A 262 -5.69 -13.46 11.79
CA CYS A 262 -4.80 -14.47 12.35
C CYS A 262 -4.45 -14.11 13.79
N LYS A 263 -5.40 -14.30 14.69
CA LYS A 263 -5.34 -13.89 16.12
C LYS A 263 -4.16 -14.48 16.92
N GLU A 264 -3.50 -15.50 16.40
CA GLU A 264 -2.39 -16.18 17.05
C GLU A 264 -1.02 -15.59 16.70
N LYS A 265 -0.98 -14.56 15.83
CA LYS A 265 0.25 -13.95 15.32
C LYS A 265 0.22 -12.44 15.38
N THR A 266 1.39 -11.88 15.60
CA THR A 266 1.64 -10.45 15.40
C THR A 266 2.50 -10.25 14.15
N VAL A 267 2.66 -8.99 13.73
CA VAL A 267 3.53 -8.65 12.59
C VAL A 267 4.97 -9.09 12.84
N GLY A 268 5.49 -8.96 14.07
CA GLY A 268 6.85 -9.36 14.44
C GLY A 268 7.08 -10.87 14.47
N ASP A 269 6.02 -11.67 14.68
CA ASP A 269 6.09 -13.13 14.69
C ASP A 269 5.99 -13.76 13.30
N ASP A 270 5.60 -12.97 12.29
CA ASP A 270 5.44 -13.49 10.94
C ASP A 270 6.79 -13.61 10.22
N VAL A 271 7.10 -14.84 9.80
CA VAL A 271 8.34 -15.16 9.08
C VAL A 271 8.53 -14.29 7.82
N ALA A 272 7.44 -13.98 7.11
CA ALA A 272 7.49 -13.11 5.94
C ALA A 272 7.86 -11.66 6.31
N SER A 273 7.46 -11.17 7.48
CA SER A 273 7.88 -9.86 8.00
C SER A 273 9.39 -9.79 8.22
N LEU A 274 10.00 -10.86 8.76
CA LEU A 274 11.44 -10.93 8.97
C LEU A 274 12.22 -10.85 7.66
N GLY A 275 11.77 -11.58 6.63
CA GLY A 275 12.41 -11.52 5.32
C GLY A 275 12.20 -10.18 4.62
N LEU A 276 11.03 -9.59 4.77
CA LEU A 276 10.77 -8.23 4.26
C LEU A 276 11.66 -7.19 4.97
N ALA A 277 11.88 -7.35 6.27
CA ALA A 277 12.80 -6.50 7.03
C ALA A 277 14.25 -6.63 6.52
N ASP A 278 14.71 -7.86 6.24
CA ASP A 278 16.05 -8.10 5.66
C ASP A 278 16.20 -7.33 4.32
N ILE A 279 15.17 -7.38 3.44
CA ILE A 279 15.13 -6.66 2.16
C ILE A 279 15.09 -5.14 2.38
N CYS A 280 14.18 -4.63 3.21
CA CYS A 280 14.03 -3.20 3.46
C CYS A 280 15.28 -2.59 4.10
N TYR A 281 15.89 -3.28 5.06
CA TYR A 281 17.15 -2.87 5.68
C TYR A 281 18.26 -2.72 4.63
N LYS A 282 18.44 -3.73 3.78
CA LYS A 282 19.45 -3.70 2.72
C LYS A 282 19.18 -2.57 1.73
N ALA A 283 17.96 -2.42 1.27
CA ALA A 283 17.54 -1.37 0.35
C ALA A 283 17.78 0.04 0.94
N ASN A 284 17.42 0.25 2.22
CA ASN A 284 17.67 1.51 2.91
C ASN A 284 19.16 1.85 3.00
N LYS A 285 20.02 0.88 3.35
CA LYS A 285 21.49 1.05 3.36
C LYS A 285 22.05 1.47 2.01
N GLU A 286 21.37 1.15 0.92
CA GLU A 286 21.74 1.54 -0.45
C GLU A 286 21.04 2.82 -0.92
N GLY A 287 20.32 3.51 -0.04
CA GLY A 287 19.60 4.74 -0.33
C GLY A 287 18.32 4.54 -1.18
N ARG A 288 17.82 3.32 -1.30
CA ARG A 288 16.56 3.04 -1.99
C ARG A 288 15.38 3.29 -1.08
N LYS A 289 14.32 3.89 -1.61
CA LYS A 289 13.18 4.37 -0.82
C LYS A 289 11.83 3.75 -1.22
N VAL A 290 11.72 3.16 -2.42
CA VAL A 290 10.43 2.71 -2.99
C VAL A 290 10.47 1.22 -3.29
N LEU A 291 9.59 0.47 -2.62
CA LEU A 291 9.31 -0.94 -2.87
C LEU A 291 8.02 -1.08 -3.70
N LEU A 292 8.06 -1.78 -4.83
CA LEU A 292 6.85 -2.26 -5.50
C LEU A 292 6.51 -3.66 -4.99
N SER A 293 5.36 -3.82 -4.37
CA SER A 293 4.89 -5.06 -3.75
C SER A 293 3.90 -5.81 -4.62
N GLY A 294 3.94 -7.14 -4.52
CA GLY A 294 2.94 -8.04 -5.10
C GLY A 294 1.64 -8.18 -4.31
N GLN A 295 1.52 -7.44 -3.19
CA GLN A 295 0.34 -7.51 -2.32
C GLN A 295 -0.93 -7.11 -3.07
N GLY A 296 -2.06 -7.72 -2.72
CA GLY A 296 -3.35 -7.59 -3.40
C GLY A 296 -3.62 -8.66 -4.46
N ALA A 297 -2.60 -9.23 -5.07
CA ALA A 297 -2.77 -10.24 -6.11
C ALA A 297 -3.38 -11.55 -5.58
N ASP A 298 -3.02 -11.97 -4.38
CA ASP A 298 -3.59 -13.17 -3.74
C ASP A 298 -5.01 -12.95 -3.23
N GLU A 299 -5.30 -11.80 -2.68
CA GLU A 299 -6.57 -11.44 -2.07
C GLU A 299 -7.66 -11.18 -3.11
N ILE A 300 -7.29 -10.52 -4.21
CA ILE A 300 -8.25 -10.09 -5.24
C ILE A 300 -8.26 -11.06 -6.42
N ILE A 301 -7.10 -11.28 -7.05
CA ILE A 301 -7.03 -12.03 -8.32
C ILE A 301 -6.97 -13.55 -8.07
N GLY A 302 -6.33 -13.96 -6.99
CA GLY A 302 -6.13 -15.37 -6.65
C GLY A 302 -7.20 -15.96 -5.73
N ASP A 303 -7.88 -15.12 -4.94
CA ASP A 303 -8.73 -15.53 -3.81
C ASP A 303 -8.14 -16.74 -3.05
N TYR A 304 -6.81 -16.77 -2.90
CA TYR A 304 -6.11 -17.88 -2.22
C TYR A 304 -6.52 -19.29 -2.71
N LYS A 305 -6.86 -19.44 -4.00
CA LYS A 305 -7.37 -20.68 -4.62
C LYS A 305 -6.64 -21.95 -4.16
N LEU A 306 -5.31 -21.88 -3.99
CA LEU A 306 -4.48 -22.99 -3.56
C LEU A 306 -4.37 -23.17 -2.03
N TYR A 307 -5.03 -22.28 -1.25
CA TYR A 307 -5.15 -22.35 0.21
C TYR A 307 -6.63 -22.21 0.63
N PRO A 308 -7.44 -23.29 0.54
CA PRO A 308 -8.90 -23.22 0.69
C PRO A 308 -9.39 -22.63 2.02
N LYS A 309 -8.58 -22.70 3.09
CA LYS A 309 -8.91 -22.12 4.40
C LYS A 309 -8.87 -20.57 4.39
N GLN A 310 -8.16 -19.97 3.46
CA GLN A 310 -8.01 -18.52 3.30
C GLN A 310 -8.89 -17.98 2.18
N SER A 311 -9.41 -18.84 1.30
CA SER A 311 -10.24 -18.47 0.15
C SER A 311 -11.68 -18.17 0.59
N ASN A 312 -12.24 -17.10 0.06
CA ASN A 312 -13.65 -16.73 0.26
C ASN A 312 -14.59 -17.54 -0.64
N PHE A 313 -14.13 -17.93 -1.84
CA PHE A 313 -14.90 -18.65 -2.87
C PHE A 313 -14.44 -20.09 -3.05
N ARG A 314 -13.61 -20.62 -2.15
CA ARG A 314 -13.03 -21.97 -2.27
C ARG A 314 -12.31 -22.20 -3.59
N GLY A 315 -11.71 -21.14 -4.13
CA GLY A 315 -10.95 -21.17 -5.38
C GLY A 315 -11.76 -21.09 -6.67
N VAL A 316 -13.05 -20.80 -6.60
CA VAL A 316 -13.93 -20.68 -7.76
C VAL A 316 -14.77 -19.41 -7.65
N PHE A 317 -14.46 -18.39 -8.45
CA PHE A 317 -15.25 -17.16 -8.50
C PHE A 317 -16.68 -17.43 -8.96
N PRO A 318 -17.70 -16.88 -8.28
CA PRO A 318 -19.11 -17.14 -8.60
C PRO A 318 -19.58 -16.36 -9.82
N LYS A 319 -20.74 -16.79 -10.38
CA LYS A 319 -21.42 -16.06 -11.45
C LYS A 319 -21.95 -14.70 -11.01
N GLU A 320 -22.39 -14.59 -9.77
CA GLU A 320 -22.82 -13.34 -9.15
C GLU A 320 -21.75 -12.90 -8.15
N LEU A 321 -20.95 -11.92 -8.55
CA LEU A 321 -19.86 -11.40 -7.74
C LEU A 321 -20.35 -10.26 -6.85
N LYS A 322 -19.84 -10.26 -5.63
CA LYS A 322 -20.02 -9.18 -4.65
C LYS A 322 -18.74 -9.02 -3.83
N GLU A 323 -18.61 -7.94 -3.09
CA GLU A 323 -17.48 -7.73 -2.19
C GLU A 323 -17.32 -8.91 -1.22
N TRP A 324 -16.11 -9.45 -1.12
CA TRP A 324 -15.75 -10.54 -0.21
C TRP A 324 -14.83 -10.07 0.90
N GLU A 325 -14.70 -10.89 1.93
CA GLU A 325 -14.01 -10.50 3.16
C GLU A 325 -12.57 -10.03 2.94
N ASN A 326 -11.80 -10.76 2.11
CA ASN A 326 -10.41 -10.41 1.81
C ASN A 326 -10.26 -9.34 0.71
N PHE A 327 -11.34 -8.77 0.18
CA PHE A 327 -11.26 -7.79 -0.91
C PHE A 327 -10.68 -6.45 -0.44
N SER A 328 -11.27 -5.86 0.59
CA SER A 328 -10.82 -4.59 1.18
C SER A 328 -10.65 -4.66 2.71
N GLY A 329 -10.92 -5.83 3.29
CA GLY A 329 -10.79 -6.17 4.71
C GLY A 329 -9.96 -7.44 4.89
N GLY A 330 -10.25 -8.22 5.93
CA GLY A 330 -9.67 -9.53 6.15
C GLY A 330 -8.14 -9.58 6.05
N LEU A 331 -7.65 -10.59 5.37
CA LEU A 331 -6.22 -10.80 5.15
C LEU A 331 -5.58 -9.67 4.33
N GLN A 332 -6.33 -9.04 3.40
CA GLN A 332 -5.84 -7.89 2.66
C GLN A 332 -5.38 -6.78 3.61
N ARG A 333 -6.21 -6.46 4.61
CA ARG A 333 -5.91 -5.40 5.58
C ARG A 333 -4.74 -5.77 6.49
N ASP A 334 -4.71 -7.01 6.99
CA ASP A 334 -3.62 -7.49 7.83
C ASP A 334 -2.27 -7.42 7.11
N TYR A 335 -2.21 -7.83 5.85
CA TYR A 335 -0.97 -7.86 5.10
C TYR A 335 -0.53 -6.48 4.60
N LEU A 336 -1.47 -5.57 4.28
CA LEU A 336 -1.13 -4.17 4.01
C LEU A 336 -0.51 -3.51 5.24
N ASN A 337 -1.13 -3.66 6.41
CA ASN A 337 -0.57 -3.12 7.66
C ASN A 337 0.82 -3.69 7.96
N LYS A 338 1.01 -5.01 7.74
CA LYS A 338 2.32 -5.66 7.88
C LYS A 338 3.38 -4.97 7.02
N GLU A 339 3.13 -4.85 5.73
CA GLU A 339 4.11 -4.26 4.81
C GLU A 339 4.37 -2.79 5.11
N GLU A 340 3.33 -2.04 5.46
CA GLU A 340 3.43 -0.63 5.84
C GLU A 340 4.24 -0.41 7.13
N TYR A 341 4.07 -1.29 8.12
CA TYR A 341 4.81 -1.17 9.38
C TYR A 341 6.25 -1.65 9.24
N VAL A 342 6.48 -2.75 8.53
CA VAL A 342 7.85 -3.22 8.25
C VAL A 342 8.58 -2.21 7.36
N GLY A 343 7.97 -1.74 6.26
CA GLY A 343 8.56 -0.69 5.42
C GLY A 343 8.85 0.58 6.20
N GLY A 344 7.90 1.03 7.03
CA GLY A 344 8.03 2.21 7.88
C GLY A 344 9.17 2.13 8.88
N ALA A 345 9.46 0.96 9.44
CA ALA A 345 10.60 0.74 10.35
C ALA A 345 11.97 1.02 9.70
N PHE A 346 12.03 1.00 8.37
CA PHE A 346 13.25 1.21 7.57
C PHE A 346 13.17 2.41 6.62
N ALA A 347 12.23 3.33 6.79
CA ALA A 347 12.01 4.46 5.87
C ALA A 347 11.85 4.02 4.41
N ILE A 348 11.08 2.98 4.16
CA ILE A 348 10.74 2.48 2.82
C ILE A 348 9.26 2.74 2.56
N GLU A 349 8.95 3.32 1.40
CA GLU A 349 7.58 3.44 0.91
C GLU A 349 7.21 2.24 0.06
N THR A 350 6.17 1.52 0.47
CA THR A 350 5.61 0.43 -0.32
C THR A 350 4.51 0.94 -1.23
N ARG A 351 4.51 0.52 -2.49
CA ARG A 351 3.49 0.80 -3.51
C ARG A 351 2.91 -0.50 -4.04
N TYR A 352 1.60 -0.50 -4.33
CA TYR A 352 0.79 -1.69 -4.54
C TYR A 352 0.15 -1.72 -5.93
N PRO A 353 0.86 -2.13 -7.00
CA PRO A 353 0.31 -2.12 -8.36
C PRO A 353 -0.97 -2.94 -8.52
N PHE A 354 -1.10 -4.08 -7.81
CA PHE A 354 -2.28 -4.94 -7.89
C PHE A 354 -3.51 -4.37 -7.17
N LEU A 355 -3.34 -3.29 -6.42
CA LEU A 355 -4.42 -2.53 -5.77
C LEU A 355 -4.76 -1.23 -6.52
N ASP A 356 -4.30 -1.08 -7.76
CA ASP A 356 -4.75 0.01 -8.64
C ASP A 356 -6.25 -0.13 -8.90
N LYS A 357 -7.03 0.94 -8.66
CA LYS A 357 -8.50 0.88 -8.78
C LYS A 357 -8.98 0.46 -10.17
N ASP A 358 -8.29 0.95 -11.22
CA ASP A 358 -8.66 0.63 -12.59
C ASP A 358 -8.33 -0.83 -12.91
N LEU A 359 -7.17 -1.33 -12.46
CA LEU A 359 -6.77 -2.72 -12.62
C LEU A 359 -7.73 -3.67 -11.90
N VAL A 360 -8.12 -3.33 -10.66
CA VAL A 360 -9.08 -4.13 -9.91
C VAL A 360 -10.44 -4.12 -10.58
N GLN A 361 -10.90 -2.97 -11.07
CA GLN A 361 -12.18 -2.91 -11.79
C GLN A 361 -12.15 -3.76 -13.07
N GLU A 362 -11.06 -3.74 -13.83
CA GLU A 362 -10.88 -4.60 -14.99
C GLU A 362 -10.96 -6.10 -14.63
N PHE A 363 -10.40 -6.49 -13.49
CA PHE A 363 -10.55 -7.86 -12.98
C PHE A 363 -12.01 -8.19 -12.63
N LEU A 364 -12.72 -7.28 -11.96
CA LEU A 364 -14.11 -7.50 -11.58
C LEU A 364 -15.00 -7.74 -12.80
N TRP A 365 -14.75 -7.03 -13.89
CA TRP A 365 -15.51 -7.16 -15.16
C TRP A 365 -15.23 -8.44 -15.95
N LEU A 366 -14.14 -9.17 -15.68
CA LEU A 366 -13.88 -10.45 -16.37
C LEU A 366 -15.00 -11.45 -16.08
N LYS A 367 -15.40 -12.24 -17.09
CA LYS A 367 -16.35 -13.35 -16.93
C LYS A 367 -15.81 -14.40 -15.93
N PRO A 368 -16.70 -15.08 -15.17
CA PRO A 368 -16.29 -16.11 -14.21
C PRO A 368 -15.44 -17.22 -14.83
N GLU A 369 -15.75 -17.59 -16.07
CA GLU A 369 -15.03 -18.61 -16.83
C GLU A 369 -13.54 -18.24 -16.96
N LEU A 370 -13.25 -16.99 -17.30
CA LEU A 370 -11.87 -16.48 -17.40
C LEU A 370 -11.18 -16.45 -16.04
N LYS A 371 -11.85 -15.91 -14.99
CA LYS A 371 -11.27 -15.87 -13.63
C LYS A 371 -10.89 -17.25 -13.12
N ASN A 372 -11.65 -18.28 -13.52
CA ASN A 372 -11.52 -19.65 -13.05
C ASN A 372 -10.63 -20.54 -13.92
N GLU A 373 -10.24 -20.09 -15.11
CA GLU A 373 -9.46 -20.87 -16.08
C GLU A 373 -8.11 -21.35 -15.51
N ASN A 374 -7.40 -20.45 -14.87
CA ASN A 374 -6.10 -20.72 -14.26
C ASN A 374 -5.99 -20.09 -12.86
N TYR A 375 -4.98 -20.50 -12.08
CA TYR A 375 -4.62 -19.79 -10.87
C TYR A 375 -4.10 -18.39 -11.23
N LYS A 376 -4.70 -17.32 -10.66
CA LYS A 376 -4.42 -15.91 -10.99
C LYS A 376 -4.48 -15.67 -12.51
N ALA A 377 -5.56 -16.11 -13.15
CA ALA A 377 -5.71 -16.23 -14.60
C ALA A 377 -5.18 -15.03 -15.42
N PRO A 378 -5.50 -13.76 -15.11
CA PRO A 378 -4.97 -12.64 -15.92
C PRO A 378 -3.46 -12.42 -15.71
N ILE A 379 -2.91 -12.72 -14.54
CA ILE A 379 -1.44 -12.70 -14.33
C ILE A 379 -0.80 -13.86 -15.09
N TYR A 380 -1.40 -15.06 -15.06
CA TYR A 380 -0.95 -16.21 -15.82
C TYR A 380 -0.84 -15.86 -17.31
N GLU A 381 -1.89 -15.26 -17.89
CA GLU A 381 -1.91 -14.85 -19.29
C GLU A 381 -0.84 -13.81 -19.62
N TYR A 382 -0.65 -12.81 -18.73
CA TYR A 382 0.42 -11.84 -18.86
C TYR A 382 1.81 -12.51 -18.90
N LEU A 383 2.06 -13.46 -18.00
CA LEU A 383 3.33 -14.19 -17.94
C LEU A 383 3.59 -15.00 -19.21
N ILE A 384 2.57 -15.70 -19.74
CA ILE A 384 2.66 -16.46 -21.00
C ILE A 384 2.95 -15.53 -22.18
N LYS A 385 2.15 -14.46 -22.37
CA LYS A 385 2.33 -13.49 -23.47
C LYS A 385 3.72 -12.85 -23.48
N ASN A 386 4.33 -12.69 -22.31
CA ASN A 386 5.63 -12.05 -22.18
C ASN A 386 6.80 -13.03 -22.01
N ASN A 387 6.59 -14.33 -22.18
CA ASN A 387 7.59 -15.39 -22.04
C ASN A 387 8.33 -15.34 -20.70
N VAL A 388 7.62 -15.06 -19.60
CA VAL A 388 8.20 -15.03 -18.25
C VAL A 388 8.26 -16.46 -17.71
N PRO A 389 9.41 -16.96 -17.22
CA PRO A 389 9.47 -18.28 -16.61
C PRO A 389 8.74 -18.32 -15.26
N PHE A 390 7.91 -19.33 -15.05
CA PHE A 390 7.18 -19.57 -13.79
C PHE A 390 6.73 -21.04 -13.67
N ASP A 391 6.48 -21.48 -12.45
CA ASP A 391 5.90 -22.81 -12.19
C ASP A 391 4.36 -22.71 -12.28
N LYS A 392 3.76 -23.42 -13.26
CA LYS A 392 2.31 -23.39 -13.51
C LYS A 392 1.53 -24.00 -12.35
N ASN A 393 0.48 -23.30 -11.91
CA ASN A 393 -0.44 -23.75 -10.85
C ASN A 393 0.26 -24.07 -9.50
N VAL A 394 1.39 -23.43 -9.23
CA VAL A 394 2.10 -23.53 -7.96
C VAL A 394 2.04 -22.18 -7.26
N LYS A 395 1.52 -22.16 -6.03
CA LYS A 395 1.69 -21.01 -5.12
C LYS A 395 2.89 -21.26 -4.23
N LYS A 396 3.86 -20.37 -4.30
CA LYS A 396 4.94 -20.29 -3.31
C LYS A 396 4.67 -19.07 -2.44
N GLY A 397 4.39 -19.30 -1.16
CA GLY A 397 4.39 -18.23 -0.16
C GLY A 397 5.81 -17.76 0.11
N PHE A 398 5.99 -16.50 0.39
CA PHE A 398 7.28 -15.95 0.82
C PHE A 398 7.68 -16.57 2.18
N ARG A 399 8.66 -17.46 2.16
CA ARG A 399 9.18 -18.17 3.34
C ARG A 399 10.70 -18.00 3.40
N PRO A 400 11.17 -16.88 3.92
CA PRO A 400 12.60 -16.51 3.93
C PRO A 400 13.45 -17.26 4.97
N LEU A 401 12.83 -18.16 5.76
CA LEU A 401 13.49 -18.96 6.81
C LEU A 401 13.25 -20.44 6.62
#